data_78df109d2a5611205fdf7b6556564586
#
_entry.id   78df109d2a5611205fdf7b6556564586
#
_cell.length_a   1.000
_cell.length_b   1.000
_cell.length_c   1.000
_cell.angle_alpha   90.00
_cell.angle_beta   90.00
_cell.angle_gamma   90.00
#
_symmetry.space_group_name_H-M   'P 1'
#
loop_
_entity.id
_entity.type
_entity.pdbx_description
1 polymer ?
#
loop_
_entity_poly.entity_id
_entity_poly.type
_entity_poly.pdbx_seq_one_letter_code
_entity_poly.pdbx_strand_id
1 'polypeptide(L)'
;MNTIKSLVKRYQLASLLLLVLLLAVVLPLSLDIFRLNLVGKYLTYAFVAVGLVMVWGYGGVLSLGQGVFFGLGGYAMAMFLKLEASDPVTTRIQSTPGIPDFMDWNQITALPLMWLPFKSLALTLILVIAVPTLLAWIISYAMFKRRVGGVYFAIITQAVALIVTVLIIGQQGYTGGVNGMTDLKTVLGWDTRTDGAKYILYYLCVALLIASIVLCRWIQTSKLGTLLLAMRDKEDRVRFSGYDVSNFKVFAFCLAAALSGIGGALFSLQVGFMSPSFVGIVPSIEMVIYAAVGGRMSLVGAVYGTLLVNAGKTLFSESFPDLWLFLMAALFIGVTMAFPMGLAGVWEDKIKPWWAGRLADRKANAERVAAAHAAYPEALPPRPEPGASAYDAPLPDGVGSQRA
;
A
#
# COMPACT_ATOMS: atom_id res chain seq x y z
N MET A 1 14.63 -26.11 12.72
CA MET A 1 13.38 -25.40 12.35
C MET A 1 13.21 -24.09 13.10
N ASN A 2 13.55 -24.00 14.38
CA ASN A 2 13.42 -22.75 15.17
C ASN A 2 14.39 -21.62 14.74
N THR A 3 15.61 -21.96 14.36
CA THR A 3 16.64 -20.97 13.93
C THR A 3 16.25 -20.27 12.62
N ILE A 4 15.68 -20.99 11.66
CA ILE A 4 15.22 -20.42 10.39
C ILE A 4 14.03 -19.47 10.61
N LYS A 5 13.06 -19.88 11.48
CA LYS A 5 11.92 -19.02 11.85
C LYS A 5 12.37 -17.72 12.55
N SER A 6 13.39 -17.80 13.42
CA SER A 6 13.94 -16.61 14.10
C SER A 6 14.67 -15.67 13.14
N LEU A 7 15.42 -16.20 12.19
CA LEU A 7 16.08 -15.41 11.15
C LEU A 7 15.08 -14.71 10.23
N VAL A 8 14.06 -15.41 9.74
CA VAL A 8 12.99 -14.81 8.91
C VAL A 8 12.29 -13.68 9.67
N LYS A 9 11.98 -13.89 10.97
CA LYS A 9 11.37 -12.85 11.81
C LYS A 9 12.27 -11.62 11.98
N ARG A 10 13.60 -11.81 12.14
CA ARG A 10 14.57 -10.72 12.23
C ARG A 10 14.67 -9.90 10.94
N TYR A 11 14.73 -10.54 9.76
CA TYR A 11 14.78 -9.84 8.48
C TYR A 11 13.51 -9.04 8.19
N GLN A 12 12.35 -9.58 8.55
CA GLN A 12 11.08 -8.88 8.37
C GLN A 12 10.95 -7.68 9.32
N LEU A 13 11.48 -7.79 10.54
CA LEU A 13 11.56 -6.66 11.48
C LEU A 13 12.54 -5.61 10.96
N ALA A 14 13.70 -6.02 10.46
CA ALA A 14 14.69 -5.11 9.90
C ALA A 14 14.15 -4.34 8.67
N SER A 15 13.42 -5.01 7.77
CA SER A 15 12.79 -4.36 6.62
C SER A 15 11.70 -3.35 7.02
N LEU A 16 10.93 -3.66 8.07
CA LEU A 16 9.95 -2.73 8.62
C LEU A 16 10.64 -1.52 9.27
N LEU A 17 11.68 -1.75 10.07
CA LEU A 17 12.44 -0.66 10.71
C LEU A 17 13.10 0.24 9.65
N LEU A 18 13.65 -0.34 8.59
CA LEU A 18 14.22 0.41 7.47
C LEU A 18 13.15 1.23 6.75
N LEU A 19 11.95 0.69 6.55
CA LEU A 19 10.82 1.44 5.98
C LEU A 19 10.44 2.61 6.89
N VAL A 20 10.31 2.37 8.20
CA VAL A 20 9.98 3.43 9.18
C VAL A 20 11.05 4.52 9.16
N LEU A 21 12.34 4.16 9.18
CA LEU A 21 13.44 5.11 9.09
C LEU A 21 13.38 5.93 7.81
N LEU A 22 13.12 5.27 6.67
CA LEU A 22 13.00 5.94 5.37
C LEU A 22 11.85 6.95 5.38
N LEU A 23 10.64 6.54 5.81
CA LEU A 23 9.45 7.37 5.78
C LEU A 23 9.46 8.46 6.85
N ALA A 24 9.92 8.17 8.07
CA ALA A 24 9.84 9.11 9.18
C ALA A 24 11.03 10.07 9.28
N VAL A 25 12.20 9.69 8.74
CA VAL A 25 13.43 10.49 8.91
C VAL A 25 14.01 10.89 7.56
N VAL A 26 14.33 9.93 6.68
CA VAL A 26 15.10 10.22 5.46
C VAL A 26 14.30 11.11 4.51
N LEU A 27 13.06 10.75 4.18
CA LEU A 27 12.25 11.51 3.23
C LEU A 27 11.91 12.93 3.72
N PRO A 28 11.48 13.17 4.99
CA PRO A 28 11.21 14.52 5.46
C PRO A 28 12.45 15.43 5.54
N LEU A 29 13.65 14.87 5.71
CA LEU A 29 14.91 15.63 5.75
C LEU A 29 15.51 15.87 4.36
N SER A 30 15.23 15.01 3.38
CA SER A 30 15.83 15.08 2.05
C SER A 30 14.96 15.78 1.01
N LEU A 31 13.64 15.87 1.23
CA LEU A 31 12.70 16.42 0.27
C LEU A 31 12.17 17.78 0.72
N ASP A 32 11.96 18.66 -0.26
CA ASP A 32 11.20 19.89 -0.05
C ASP A 32 9.72 19.58 0.22
N ILE A 33 9.00 20.54 0.78
CA ILE A 33 7.63 20.35 1.25
C ILE A 33 6.65 19.97 0.14
N PHE A 34 6.90 20.44 -1.09
CA PHE A 34 6.08 20.09 -2.25
C PHE A 34 6.22 18.59 -2.58
N ARG A 35 7.46 18.12 -2.67
CA ARG A 35 7.75 16.70 -2.93
C ARG A 35 7.34 15.79 -1.77
N LEU A 36 7.46 16.28 -0.53
CA LEU A 36 6.98 15.56 0.65
C LEU A 36 5.47 15.36 0.63
N ASN A 37 4.70 16.39 0.26
CA ASN A 37 3.25 16.29 0.09
C ASN A 37 2.88 15.30 -1.03
N LEU A 38 3.66 15.27 -2.11
CA LEU A 38 3.49 14.31 -3.19
C LEU A 38 3.74 12.86 -2.71
N VAL A 39 4.77 12.64 -1.91
CA VAL A 39 5.01 11.34 -1.25
C VAL A 39 3.88 11.00 -0.29
N GLY A 40 3.36 11.95 0.48
CA GLY A 40 2.17 11.78 1.31
C GLY A 40 0.98 11.24 0.51
N LYS A 41 0.71 11.82 -0.65
CA LYS A 41 -0.29 11.32 -1.60
C LYS A 41 -0.01 9.87 -2.03
N TYR A 42 1.24 9.50 -2.34
CA TYR A 42 1.58 8.12 -2.71
C TYR A 42 1.35 7.13 -1.57
N LEU A 43 1.64 7.54 -0.32
CA LEU A 43 1.43 6.71 0.85
C LEU A 43 -0.05 6.39 1.08
N THR A 44 -0.99 7.25 0.66
CA THR A 44 -2.42 6.95 0.76
C THR A 44 -2.82 5.74 -0.11
N TYR A 45 -2.21 5.57 -1.26
CA TYR A 45 -2.40 4.38 -2.10
C TYR A 45 -1.74 3.12 -1.52
N ALA A 46 -0.72 3.29 -0.67
CA ALA A 46 -0.06 2.16 -0.02
C ALA A 46 -1.00 1.40 0.94
N PHE A 47 -2.01 2.06 1.52
CA PHE A 47 -3.06 1.38 2.30
C PHE A 47 -3.81 0.35 1.46
N VAL A 48 -4.16 0.71 0.23
CA VAL A 48 -4.82 -0.19 -0.71
C VAL A 48 -3.92 -1.36 -1.09
N ALA A 49 -2.64 -1.08 -1.38
CA ALA A 49 -1.66 -2.10 -1.72
C ALA A 49 -1.43 -3.09 -0.57
N VAL A 50 -1.36 -2.61 0.69
CA VAL A 50 -1.29 -3.44 1.91
C VAL A 50 -2.55 -4.30 2.06
N GLY A 51 -3.75 -3.73 1.82
CA GLY A 51 -5.01 -4.47 1.80
C GLY A 51 -5.02 -5.57 0.73
N LEU A 52 -4.55 -5.25 -0.48
CA LEU A 52 -4.43 -6.21 -1.58
C LEU A 52 -3.47 -7.36 -1.27
N VAL A 53 -2.39 -7.15 -0.55
CA VAL A 53 -1.51 -8.23 -0.06
C VAL A 53 -2.31 -9.24 0.77
N MET A 54 -3.23 -8.77 1.62
CA MET A 54 -4.05 -9.66 2.46
C MET A 54 -5.06 -10.46 1.63
N VAL A 55 -5.74 -9.83 0.69
CA VAL A 55 -6.78 -10.48 -0.14
C VAL A 55 -6.17 -11.32 -1.25
N TRP A 56 -5.26 -10.75 -2.02
CA TRP A 56 -4.67 -11.42 -3.19
C TRP A 56 -3.51 -12.32 -2.79
N GLY A 57 -2.56 -11.79 -2.01
CA GLY A 57 -1.36 -12.54 -1.61
C GLY A 57 -1.68 -13.72 -0.71
N TYR A 58 -2.43 -13.49 0.37
CA TYR A 58 -2.78 -14.50 1.36
C TYR A 58 -4.10 -15.19 1.06
N GLY A 59 -5.13 -14.44 0.69
CA GLY A 59 -6.47 -14.99 0.42
C GLY A 59 -6.65 -15.63 -0.96
N GLY A 60 -5.73 -15.39 -1.91
CA GLY A 60 -5.79 -15.95 -3.27
C GLY A 60 -6.89 -15.34 -4.15
N VAL A 61 -7.47 -14.22 -3.74
CA VAL A 61 -8.58 -13.55 -4.44
C VAL A 61 -8.12 -12.21 -5.00
N LEU A 62 -8.08 -12.08 -6.31
CA LEU A 62 -7.76 -10.82 -6.98
C LEU A 62 -9.02 -9.95 -7.08
N SER A 63 -8.93 -8.70 -6.62
CA SER A 63 -9.96 -7.68 -6.80
C SER A 63 -9.42 -6.56 -7.70
N LEU A 64 -10.19 -6.23 -8.74
CA LEU A 64 -9.90 -5.13 -9.67
C LEU A 64 -10.80 -3.90 -9.42
N GLY A 65 -11.47 -3.83 -8.27
CA GLY A 65 -12.39 -2.76 -7.92
C GLY A 65 -12.05 -2.05 -6.60
N GLN A 66 -10.80 -2.06 -6.16
CA GLN A 66 -10.42 -1.44 -4.88
C GLN A 66 -10.57 0.07 -4.87
N GLY A 67 -10.54 0.72 -6.04
CA GLY A 67 -10.82 2.15 -6.19
C GLY A 67 -12.19 2.57 -5.64
N VAL A 68 -13.19 1.68 -5.68
CA VAL A 68 -14.51 1.94 -5.09
C VAL A 68 -14.40 2.22 -3.59
N PHE A 69 -13.72 1.34 -2.86
CA PHE A 69 -13.59 1.45 -1.41
C PHE A 69 -12.72 2.63 -1.01
N PHE A 70 -11.66 2.88 -1.77
CA PHE A 70 -10.84 4.08 -1.66
C PHE A 70 -11.67 5.34 -1.91
N GLY A 71 -12.44 5.35 -2.99
CA GLY A 71 -13.32 6.47 -3.34
C GLY A 71 -14.38 6.75 -2.30
N LEU A 72 -15.09 5.73 -1.80
CA LEU A 72 -16.13 5.90 -0.78
C LEU A 72 -15.57 6.50 0.51
N GLY A 73 -14.40 6.03 0.98
CA GLY A 73 -13.73 6.62 2.12
C GLY A 73 -13.28 8.07 1.87
N GLY A 74 -12.78 8.33 0.66
CA GLY A 74 -12.41 9.69 0.22
C GLY A 74 -13.61 10.64 0.17
N TYR A 75 -14.73 10.22 -0.43
CA TYR A 75 -15.97 11.01 -0.46
C TYR A 75 -16.56 11.26 0.92
N ALA A 76 -16.49 10.29 1.82
CA ALA A 76 -16.92 10.44 3.20
C ALA A 76 -16.14 11.55 3.93
N MET A 77 -14.84 11.57 3.81
CA MET A 77 -13.98 12.61 4.39
C MET A 77 -14.16 13.94 3.64
N ALA A 78 -14.21 13.92 2.31
CA ALA A 78 -14.38 15.11 1.48
C ALA A 78 -15.71 15.83 1.83
N MET A 79 -16.79 15.08 2.09
CA MET A 79 -18.05 15.67 2.49
C MET A 79 -18.00 16.36 3.86
N PHE A 80 -17.31 15.78 4.84
CA PHE A 80 -17.06 16.43 6.12
C PHE A 80 -16.34 17.77 5.93
N LEU A 81 -15.23 17.78 5.19
CA LEU A 81 -14.45 18.99 4.92
C LEU A 81 -15.26 20.05 4.16
N LYS A 82 -16.07 19.60 3.21
CA LYS A 82 -16.92 20.48 2.42
C LYS A 82 -18.05 21.12 3.24
N LEU A 83 -18.66 20.35 4.15
CA LEU A 83 -19.69 20.85 5.07
C LEU A 83 -19.09 21.85 6.07
N GLU A 84 -17.88 21.60 6.56
CA GLU A 84 -17.17 22.53 7.44
C GLU A 84 -16.87 23.86 6.72
N ALA A 85 -16.40 23.78 5.46
CA ALA A 85 -16.14 24.97 4.64
C ALA A 85 -17.42 25.75 4.24
N SER A 86 -18.59 25.13 4.33
CA SER A 86 -19.90 25.69 3.94
C SER A 86 -20.65 26.31 5.11
N ASP A 87 -19.95 27.01 6.02
CA ASP A 87 -20.57 27.76 7.09
C ASP A 87 -21.47 28.90 6.51
N PRO A 88 -22.65 29.19 7.09
CA PRO A 88 -23.51 30.28 6.65
C PRO A 88 -22.84 31.65 6.56
N VAL A 89 -21.77 31.86 7.32
CA VAL A 89 -20.99 33.12 7.28
C VAL A 89 -20.13 33.21 6.01
N THR A 90 -19.51 32.11 5.60
CA THR A 90 -18.64 32.03 4.43
C THR A 90 -19.42 31.93 3.12
N THR A 91 -20.62 31.40 3.16
CA THR A 91 -21.49 31.14 2.00
C THR A 91 -22.61 32.17 1.82
N ARG A 92 -22.48 33.39 2.37
CA ARG A 92 -23.52 34.45 2.32
C ARG A 92 -23.96 34.86 0.92
N ILE A 93 -23.12 34.65 -0.09
CA ILE A 93 -23.37 35.02 -1.50
C ILE A 93 -24.19 33.95 -2.22
N GLN A 94 -24.29 32.76 -1.67
CA GLN A 94 -25.05 31.63 -2.26
C GLN A 94 -26.56 31.83 -2.06
N SER A 95 -27.37 31.22 -2.93
CA SER A 95 -28.81 31.24 -2.82
C SER A 95 -29.32 30.57 -1.54
N THR A 96 -28.57 29.54 -1.08
CA THR A 96 -28.84 28.80 0.15
C THR A 96 -27.59 28.77 1.03
N PRO A 97 -27.40 29.74 1.95
CA PRO A 97 -26.27 29.76 2.86
C PRO A 97 -26.21 28.50 3.76
N GLY A 98 -25.00 27.98 3.98
CA GLY A 98 -24.79 26.79 4.83
C GLY A 98 -24.88 25.45 4.10
N ILE A 99 -24.99 25.47 2.77
CA ILE A 99 -24.99 24.28 1.92
C ILE A 99 -23.76 24.30 1.00
N PRO A 100 -23.16 23.12 0.68
CA PRO A 100 -22.08 23.02 -0.29
C PRO A 100 -22.42 23.66 -1.64
N ASP A 101 -21.46 24.37 -2.25
CA ASP A 101 -21.61 25.09 -3.51
C ASP A 101 -22.18 24.24 -4.66
N PHE A 102 -21.71 23.00 -4.81
CA PHE A 102 -22.21 22.09 -5.85
C PHE A 102 -23.67 21.70 -5.64
N MET A 103 -24.18 21.71 -4.39
CA MET A 103 -25.60 21.49 -4.08
C MET A 103 -26.43 22.73 -4.41
N ASP A 104 -25.95 23.90 -4.03
CA ASP A 104 -26.58 25.19 -4.32
C ASP A 104 -26.75 25.41 -5.83
N TRP A 105 -25.70 25.14 -6.62
CA TRP A 105 -25.73 25.20 -8.08
C TRP A 105 -26.74 24.23 -8.72
N ASN A 106 -27.02 23.12 -8.07
CA ASN A 106 -28.04 22.17 -8.51
C ASN A 106 -29.40 22.38 -7.82
N GLN A 107 -29.63 23.55 -7.22
CA GLN A 107 -30.90 23.97 -6.60
C GLN A 107 -31.39 23.04 -5.46
N ILE A 108 -30.47 22.39 -4.77
CA ILE A 108 -30.77 21.62 -3.57
C ILE A 108 -30.78 22.59 -2.39
N THR A 109 -31.97 22.77 -1.79
CA THR A 109 -32.22 23.76 -0.72
C THR A 109 -32.04 23.20 0.68
N ALA A 110 -31.93 21.87 0.84
CA ALA A 110 -31.74 21.23 2.13
C ALA A 110 -30.69 20.12 2.04
N LEU A 111 -29.88 19.96 3.10
CA LEU A 111 -28.88 18.90 3.15
C LEU A 111 -29.56 17.52 3.13
N PRO A 112 -29.24 16.64 2.15
CA PRO A 112 -29.80 15.28 2.08
C PRO A 112 -29.50 14.46 3.33
N LEU A 113 -30.46 13.62 3.74
CA LEU A 113 -30.35 12.78 4.96
C LEU A 113 -29.07 11.94 5.00
N MET A 114 -28.62 11.45 3.85
CA MET A 114 -27.40 10.64 3.73
C MET A 114 -26.12 11.39 4.14
N TRP A 115 -26.12 12.73 4.05
CA TRP A 115 -24.95 13.55 4.37
C TRP A 115 -24.99 14.17 5.78
N LEU A 116 -26.13 14.07 6.50
CA LEU A 116 -26.24 14.60 7.88
C LEU A 116 -25.20 14.02 8.86
N PRO A 117 -24.86 12.71 8.83
CA PRO A 117 -23.88 12.16 9.74
C PRO A 117 -22.48 12.76 9.57
N PHE A 118 -22.16 13.28 8.39
CA PHE A 118 -20.85 13.86 8.05
C PHE A 118 -20.64 15.29 8.58
N LYS A 119 -21.59 15.85 9.33
CA LYS A 119 -21.39 17.08 10.11
C LYS A 119 -20.47 16.87 11.33
N SER A 120 -20.32 15.63 11.80
CA SER A 120 -19.48 15.28 12.94
C SER A 120 -18.23 14.53 12.50
N LEU A 121 -17.03 14.99 12.88
CA LEU A 121 -15.77 14.31 12.59
C LEU A 121 -15.77 12.88 13.14
N ALA A 122 -16.26 12.67 14.37
CA ALA A 122 -16.26 11.35 15.00
C ALA A 122 -17.10 10.33 14.19
N LEU A 123 -18.30 10.74 13.75
CA LEU A 123 -19.15 9.92 12.90
C LEU A 123 -18.50 9.70 11.52
N THR A 124 -17.88 10.73 10.95
CA THR A 124 -17.18 10.62 9.67
C THR A 124 -16.04 9.59 9.73
N LEU A 125 -15.22 9.61 10.78
CA LEU A 125 -14.14 8.62 10.95
C LEU A 125 -14.67 7.19 11.05
N ILE A 126 -15.80 6.98 11.70
CA ILE A 126 -16.47 5.67 11.73
C ILE A 126 -16.97 5.29 10.33
N LEU A 127 -17.63 6.22 9.63
CA LEU A 127 -18.22 5.98 8.31
C LEU A 127 -17.18 5.80 7.21
N VAL A 128 -16.01 6.43 7.32
CA VAL A 128 -14.85 6.20 6.44
C VAL A 128 -14.46 4.72 6.39
N ILE A 129 -14.60 4.02 7.50
CA ILE A 129 -14.31 2.58 7.61
C ILE A 129 -15.59 1.76 7.33
N ALA A 130 -16.72 2.15 7.92
CA ALA A 130 -17.95 1.36 7.91
C ALA A 130 -18.57 1.28 6.51
N VAL A 131 -18.65 2.38 5.77
CA VAL A 131 -19.32 2.42 4.44
C VAL A 131 -18.59 1.53 3.42
N PRO A 132 -17.26 1.67 3.20
CA PRO A 132 -16.54 0.77 2.31
C PRO A 132 -16.59 -0.68 2.75
N THR A 133 -16.48 -0.94 4.05
CA THR A 133 -16.50 -2.30 4.61
C THR A 133 -17.87 -2.95 4.46
N LEU A 134 -18.96 -2.21 4.68
CA LEU A 134 -20.32 -2.72 4.49
C LEU A 134 -20.59 -3.10 3.03
N LEU A 135 -20.22 -2.22 2.09
CA LEU A 135 -20.34 -2.52 0.66
C LEU A 135 -19.50 -3.75 0.28
N ALA A 136 -18.27 -3.82 0.78
CA ALA A 136 -17.39 -4.97 0.57
C ALA A 136 -18.00 -6.26 1.13
N TRP A 137 -18.61 -6.20 2.32
CA TRP A 137 -19.28 -7.32 2.93
C TRP A 137 -20.46 -7.81 2.09
N ILE A 138 -21.33 -6.91 1.63
CA ILE A 138 -22.48 -7.24 0.79
C ILE A 138 -22.02 -7.98 -0.48
N ILE A 139 -21.06 -7.41 -1.20
CA ILE A 139 -20.57 -7.96 -2.47
C ILE A 139 -19.88 -9.31 -2.25
N SER A 140 -18.93 -9.36 -1.31
CA SER A 140 -18.11 -10.56 -1.09
C SER A 140 -18.93 -11.69 -0.49
N TYR A 141 -19.85 -11.40 0.43
CA TYR A 141 -20.75 -12.39 1.01
C TYR A 141 -21.65 -13.03 -0.07
N ALA A 142 -22.30 -12.20 -0.89
CA ALA A 142 -23.15 -12.69 -1.97
C ALA A 142 -22.38 -13.59 -2.95
N MET A 143 -21.13 -13.25 -3.25
CA MET A 143 -20.32 -13.97 -4.24
C MET A 143 -19.67 -15.23 -3.67
N PHE A 144 -18.97 -15.14 -2.53
CA PHE A 144 -18.25 -16.30 -1.99
C PHE A 144 -19.19 -17.37 -1.45
N LYS A 145 -20.37 -17.02 -0.93
CA LYS A 145 -21.39 -18.02 -0.56
C LYS A 145 -21.92 -18.77 -1.78
N ARG A 146 -21.95 -18.15 -2.96
CA ARG A 146 -22.30 -18.80 -4.23
C ARG A 146 -21.09 -19.45 -4.94
N ARG A 147 -19.94 -19.51 -4.25
CA ARG A 147 -18.68 -20.12 -4.76
C ARG A 147 -18.13 -19.42 -6.01
N VAL A 148 -18.48 -18.16 -6.23
CA VAL A 148 -17.89 -17.34 -7.29
C VAL A 148 -16.50 -16.89 -6.84
N GLY A 149 -15.47 -17.26 -7.58
CA GLY A 149 -14.08 -16.91 -7.26
C GLY A 149 -13.22 -16.74 -8.50
N GLY A 150 -11.92 -16.59 -8.31
CA GLY A 150 -10.96 -16.46 -9.39
C GLY A 150 -11.22 -15.24 -10.28
N VAL A 151 -11.17 -15.45 -11.59
CA VAL A 151 -11.31 -14.39 -12.60
C VAL A 151 -12.70 -13.76 -12.59
N TYR A 152 -13.76 -14.54 -12.32
CA TYR A 152 -15.12 -14.01 -12.25
C TYR A 152 -15.28 -12.97 -11.16
N PHE A 153 -14.68 -13.18 -9.99
CA PHE A 153 -14.71 -12.20 -8.92
C PHE A 153 -14.00 -10.90 -9.32
N ALA A 154 -12.85 -10.99 -9.99
CA ALA A 154 -12.11 -9.83 -10.47
C ALA A 154 -12.94 -8.99 -11.46
N ILE A 155 -13.60 -9.65 -12.43
CA ILE A 155 -14.45 -8.98 -13.43
C ILE A 155 -15.65 -8.30 -12.76
N ILE A 156 -16.31 -8.96 -11.81
CA ILE A 156 -17.47 -8.39 -11.11
C ILE A 156 -17.07 -7.20 -10.25
N THR A 157 -15.93 -7.26 -9.54
CA THR A 157 -15.43 -6.11 -8.76
C THR A 157 -15.09 -4.92 -9.67
N GLN A 158 -14.60 -5.17 -10.89
CA GLN A 158 -14.37 -4.14 -11.89
C GLN A 158 -15.68 -3.53 -12.41
N ALA A 159 -16.71 -4.35 -12.64
CA ALA A 159 -18.04 -3.88 -13.02
C ALA A 159 -18.66 -3.01 -11.90
N VAL A 160 -18.49 -3.39 -10.63
CA VAL A 160 -18.91 -2.57 -9.48
C VAL A 160 -18.20 -1.21 -9.50
N ALA A 161 -16.90 -1.17 -9.81
CA ALA A 161 -16.17 0.09 -9.90
C ALA A 161 -16.76 1.02 -10.99
N LEU A 162 -17.12 0.46 -12.15
CA LEU A 162 -17.77 1.22 -13.21
C LEU A 162 -19.15 1.72 -12.77
N ILE A 163 -19.98 0.86 -12.20
CA ILE A 163 -21.32 1.22 -11.74
C ILE A 163 -21.27 2.35 -10.72
N VAL A 164 -20.43 2.22 -9.68
CA VAL A 164 -20.31 3.24 -8.64
C VAL A 164 -19.79 4.56 -9.21
N THR A 165 -18.83 4.52 -10.14
CA THR A 165 -18.32 5.72 -10.82
C THR A 165 -19.44 6.42 -11.60
N VAL A 166 -20.24 5.67 -12.38
CA VAL A 166 -21.36 6.22 -13.15
C VAL A 166 -22.43 6.79 -12.23
N LEU A 167 -22.74 6.11 -11.11
CA LEU A 167 -23.69 6.61 -10.10
C LEU A 167 -23.21 7.94 -9.50
N ILE A 168 -21.94 8.05 -9.15
CA ILE A 168 -21.36 9.30 -8.60
C ILE A 168 -21.45 10.41 -9.65
N ILE A 169 -21.09 10.16 -10.90
CA ILE A 169 -21.16 11.14 -11.98
C ILE A 169 -22.60 11.58 -12.23
N GLY A 170 -23.53 10.64 -12.27
CA GLY A 170 -24.94 10.91 -12.55
C GLY A 170 -25.68 11.69 -11.45
N GLN A 171 -25.21 11.60 -10.21
CA GLN A 171 -25.80 12.28 -9.05
C GLN A 171 -25.10 13.61 -8.75
N GLN A 172 -24.99 14.50 -9.74
CA GLN A 172 -24.21 15.73 -9.66
C GLN A 172 -24.55 16.59 -8.44
N GLY A 173 -25.84 16.77 -8.13
CA GLY A 173 -26.28 17.56 -6.99
C GLY A 173 -25.91 16.96 -5.63
N TYR A 174 -25.65 15.64 -5.55
CA TYR A 174 -25.36 14.95 -4.29
C TYR A 174 -23.88 14.66 -4.07
N THR A 175 -23.09 14.59 -5.15
CA THR A 175 -21.71 14.10 -5.11
C THR A 175 -20.70 15.03 -5.78
N GLY A 176 -21.16 16.13 -6.39
CA GLY A 176 -20.33 17.03 -7.19
C GLY A 176 -20.11 16.57 -8.64
N GLY A 177 -20.75 15.45 -9.06
CA GLY A 177 -20.71 14.95 -10.44
C GLY A 177 -19.32 14.65 -10.94
N VAL A 178 -19.02 15.00 -12.20
CA VAL A 178 -17.72 14.74 -12.86
C VAL A 178 -16.55 15.43 -12.14
N ASN A 179 -16.74 16.64 -11.64
CA ASN A 179 -15.71 17.41 -10.95
C ASN A 179 -15.44 16.87 -9.55
N GLY A 180 -16.42 16.19 -8.94
CA GLY A 180 -16.35 15.72 -7.56
C GLY A 180 -16.41 16.86 -6.54
N MET A 181 -15.82 16.63 -5.38
CA MET A 181 -15.74 17.60 -4.29
C MET A 181 -14.36 18.27 -4.29
N THR A 182 -14.35 19.57 -4.51
CA THR A 182 -13.14 20.41 -4.60
C THR A 182 -13.08 21.42 -3.46
N ASP A 183 -11.95 22.12 -3.35
CA ASP A 183 -11.76 23.19 -2.36
C ASP A 183 -11.85 22.72 -0.89
N LEU A 184 -11.31 21.56 -0.59
CA LEU A 184 -11.23 21.00 0.75
C LEU A 184 -10.01 21.60 1.47
N LYS A 185 -10.21 22.73 2.16
CA LYS A 185 -9.11 23.57 2.65
C LYS A 185 -8.94 23.56 4.17
N THR A 186 -10.01 23.23 4.92
CA THR A 186 -10.06 23.37 6.37
C THR A 186 -10.42 22.07 7.05
N VAL A 187 -9.80 21.78 8.18
CA VAL A 187 -10.12 20.69 9.12
C VAL A 187 -10.21 21.28 10.51
N LEU A 188 -11.37 21.25 11.13
CA LEU A 188 -11.64 21.84 12.46
C LEU A 188 -11.15 23.30 12.55
N GLY A 189 -11.43 24.09 11.52
CA GLY A 189 -10.99 25.49 11.41
C GLY A 189 -9.51 25.69 11.06
N TRP A 190 -8.75 24.63 10.86
CA TRP A 190 -7.33 24.70 10.54
C TRP A 190 -7.08 24.55 9.04
N ASP A 191 -6.33 25.49 8.45
CA ASP A 191 -6.01 25.48 7.01
C ASP A 191 -4.98 24.37 6.71
N THR A 192 -5.40 23.36 5.93
CA THR A 192 -4.56 22.22 5.53
C THR A 192 -3.46 22.56 4.53
N ARG A 193 -3.49 23.76 3.95
CA ARG A 193 -2.50 24.19 2.95
C ARG A 193 -1.24 24.79 3.56
N THR A 194 -1.25 25.08 4.86
CA THR A 194 -0.07 25.57 5.57
C THR A 194 1.02 24.51 5.60
N ASP A 195 2.27 24.94 5.60
CA ASP A 195 3.40 24.01 5.58
C ASP A 195 3.43 23.12 6.83
N GLY A 196 3.09 23.66 7.99
CA GLY A 196 2.94 22.88 9.22
C GLY A 196 1.85 21.80 9.11
N ALA A 197 0.70 22.13 8.47
CA ALA A 197 -0.38 21.17 8.26
C ALA A 197 0.06 20.02 7.35
N LYS A 198 0.78 20.32 6.27
CA LYS A 198 1.31 19.29 5.35
C LYS A 198 2.24 18.30 6.06
N TYR A 199 3.13 18.80 6.94
CA TYR A 199 3.98 17.92 7.76
C TYR A 199 3.15 17.04 8.70
N ILE A 200 2.17 17.60 9.41
CA ILE A 200 1.33 16.85 10.34
C ILE A 200 0.52 15.78 9.59
N LEU A 201 -0.10 16.13 8.46
CA LEU A 201 -0.85 15.18 7.64
C LEU A 201 0.05 14.08 7.08
N TYR A 202 1.28 14.41 6.68
CA TYR A 202 2.26 13.43 6.25
C TYR A 202 2.59 12.44 7.37
N TYR A 203 2.94 12.92 8.57
CA TYR A 203 3.27 12.05 9.70
C TYR A 203 2.07 11.25 10.19
N LEU A 204 0.86 11.81 10.13
CA LEU A 204 -0.38 11.08 10.41
C LEU A 204 -0.56 9.92 9.43
N CYS A 205 -0.34 10.17 8.12
CA CYS A 205 -0.41 9.15 7.09
C CYS A 205 0.62 8.04 7.33
N VAL A 206 1.88 8.39 7.64
CA VAL A 206 2.95 7.44 7.98
C VAL A 206 2.59 6.61 9.21
N ALA A 207 2.12 7.24 10.29
CA ALA A 207 1.76 6.56 11.53
C ALA A 207 0.62 5.55 11.31
N LEU A 208 -0.45 5.95 10.63
CA LEU A 208 -1.57 5.07 10.31
C LEU A 208 -1.18 3.95 9.34
N LEU A 209 -0.30 4.21 8.38
CA LEU A 209 0.21 3.17 7.48
C LEU A 209 1.04 2.13 8.24
N ILE A 210 1.92 2.56 9.14
CA ILE A 210 2.69 1.65 9.99
C ILE A 210 1.75 0.83 10.88
N ALA A 211 0.75 1.45 11.51
CA ALA A 211 -0.27 0.75 12.29
C ALA A 211 -1.02 -0.29 11.45
N SER A 212 -1.37 0.03 10.20
CA SER A 212 -2.02 -0.89 9.25
C SER A 212 -1.12 -2.07 8.88
N ILE A 213 0.17 -1.82 8.66
CA ILE A 213 1.17 -2.89 8.39
C ILE A 213 1.30 -3.80 9.63
N VAL A 214 1.40 -3.23 10.82
CA VAL A 214 1.49 -3.99 12.08
C VAL A 214 0.24 -4.85 12.29
N LEU A 215 -0.95 -4.28 12.08
CA LEU A 215 -2.23 -5.00 12.15
C LEU A 215 -2.26 -6.17 11.16
N CYS A 216 -1.96 -5.93 9.88
CA CYS A 216 -1.91 -6.97 8.86
C CYS A 216 -0.87 -8.04 9.18
N ARG A 217 0.28 -7.63 9.73
CA ARG A 217 1.32 -8.54 10.17
C ARG A 217 0.87 -9.42 11.32
N TRP A 218 0.17 -8.85 12.31
CA TRP A 218 -0.42 -9.60 13.40
C TRP A 218 -1.41 -10.65 12.90
N ILE A 219 -2.28 -10.28 11.93
CA ILE A 219 -3.21 -11.22 11.28
C ILE A 219 -2.44 -12.32 10.54
N GLN A 220 -1.39 -11.99 9.77
CA GLN A 220 -0.58 -12.97 9.04
C GLN A 220 0.09 -14.02 9.95
N THR A 221 0.50 -13.59 11.14
CA THR A 221 1.16 -14.50 12.12
C THR A 221 0.18 -15.31 12.96
N SER A 222 -1.09 -14.98 12.92
CA SER A 222 -2.16 -15.65 13.64
C SER A 222 -2.59 -16.95 12.93
N LYS A 223 -3.47 -17.73 13.57
CA LYS A 223 -4.12 -18.91 12.97
C LYS A 223 -4.88 -18.56 11.70
N LEU A 224 -5.47 -17.37 11.66
CA LEU A 224 -6.22 -16.85 10.51
C LEU A 224 -5.32 -16.67 9.28
N GLY A 225 -4.12 -16.10 9.44
CA GLY A 225 -3.16 -15.96 8.36
C GLY A 225 -2.69 -17.30 7.79
N THR A 226 -2.45 -18.27 8.66
CA THR A 226 -2.10 -19.64 8.23
C THR A 226 -3.25 -20.29 7.45
N LEU A 227 -4.49 -20.07 7.89
CA LEU A 227 -5.68 -20.60 7.23
C LEU A 227 -5.89 -19.94 5.85
N LEU A 228 -5.75 -18.62 5.74
CA LEU A 228 -5.82 -17.89 4.46
C LEU A 228 -4.82 -18.46 3.45
N LEU A 229 -3.59 -18.72 3.89
CA LEU A 229 -2.55 -19.28 3.03
C LEU A 229 -2.90 -20.72 2.57
N ALA A 230 -3.40 -21.55 3.48
CA ALA A 230 -3.85 -22.90 3.17
C ALA A 230 -5.02 -22.91 2.16
N MET A 231 -5.97 -21.98 2.31
CA MET A 231 -7.09 -21.81 1.37
C MET A 231 -6.64 -21.38 -0.01
N ARG A 232 -5.65 -20.47 -0.09
CA ARG A 232 -5.06 -20.05 -1.37
C ARG A 232 -4.45 -21.22 -2.12
N ASP A 233 -3.73 -22.08 -1.43
CA ASP A 233 -3.00 -23.20 -2.05
C ASP A 233 -3.94 -24.35 -2.44
N LYS A 234 -4.87 -24.76 -1.57
CA LYS A 234 -5.83 -25.85 -1.81
C LYS A 234 -7.13 -25.62 -1.02
N GLU A 235 -8.06 -24.85 -1.60
CA GLU A 235 -9.33 -24.49 -0.98
C GLU A 235 -10.17 -25.71 -0.54
N ASP A 236 -10.25 -26.73 -1.40
CA ASP A 236 -11.08 -27.90 -1.13
C ASP A 236 -10.60 -28.68 0.10
N ARG A 237 -9.28 -28.79 0.32
CA ARG A 237 -8.74 -29.48 1.51
C ARG A 237 -9.15 -28.78 2.80
N VAL A 238 -9.13 -27.45 2.81
CA VAL A 238 -9.54 -26.65 3.98
C VAL A 238 -11.04 -26.81 4.23
N ARG A 239 -11.83 -26.85 3.16
CA ARG A 239 -13.28 -27.07 3.25
C ARG A 239 -13.61 -28.45 3.79
N PHE A 240 -12.92 -29.51 3.34
CA PHE A 240 -13.07 -30.87 3.87
C PHE A 240 -12.67 -30.99 5.35
N SER A 241 -11.81 -30.10 5.85
CA SER A 241 -11.47 -30.01 7.27
C SER A 241 -12.53 -29.28 8.12
N GLY A 242 -13.69 -28.95 7.55
CA GLY A 242 -14.83 -28.35 8.27
C GLY A 242 -14.82 -26.83 8.39
N TYR A 243 -13.88 -26.12 7.75
CA TYR A 243 -13.83 -24.67 7.79
C TYR A 243 -14.73 -24.03 6.72
N ASP A 244 -15.46 -22.97 7.10
CA ASP A 244 -16.23 -22.15 6.14
C ASP A 244 -15.30 -21.14 5.42
N VAL A 245 -14.72 -21.59 4.33
CA VAL A 245 -13.77 -20.81 3.51
C VAL A 245 -14.36 -19.47 3.06
N SER A 246 -15.68 -19.41 2.80
CA SER A 246 -16.35 -18.19 2.34
C SER A 246 -16.22 -17.06 3.34
N ASN A 247 -16.45 -17.33 4.62
CA ASN A 247 -16.39 -16.30 5.67
C ASN A 247 -14.98 -15.73 5.85
N PHE A 248 -13.93 -16.56 5.68
CA PHE A 248 -12.54 -16.08 5.76
C PHE A 248 -12.17 -15.20 4.57
N LYS A 249 -12.64 -15.53 3.36
CA LYS A 249 -12.47 -14.66 2.18
C LYS A 249 -13.21 -13.34 2.33
N VAL A 250 -14.45 -13.36 2.85
CA VAL A 250 -15.24 -12.16 3.18
C VAL A 250 -14.47 -11.29 4.15
N PHE A 251 -13.95 -11.86 5.24
CA PHE A 251 -13.17 -11.10 6.22
C PHE A 251 -11.94 -10.44 5.60
N ALA A 252 -11.14 -11.17 4.82
CA ALA A 252 -9.95 -10.62 4.17
C ALA A 252 -10.33 -9.46 3.22
N PHE A 253 -11.42 -9.60 2.47
CA PHE A 253 -11.90 -8.57 1.54
C PHE A 253 -12.43 -7.34 2.29
N CYS A 254 -13.18 -7.50 3.37
CA CYS A 254 -13.64 -6.42 4.24
C CYS A 254 -12.47 -5.66 4.87
N LEU A 255 -11.43 -6.36 5.32
CA LEU A 255 -10.22 -5.75 5.84
C LEU A 255 -9.52 -4.87 4.79
N ALA A 256 -9.39 -5.37 3.55
CA ALA A 256 -8.80 -4.58 2.47
C ALA A 256 -9.65 -3.36 2.12
N ALA A 257 -10.97 -3.47 2.13
CA ALA A 257 -11.88 -2.35 1.90
C ALA A 257 -11.78 -1.30 3.01
N ALA A 258 -11.68 -1.72 4.28
CA ALA A 258 -11.47 -0.82 5.41
C ALA A 258 -10.16 -0.02 5.27
N LEU A 259 -9.06 -0.70 4.94
CA LEU A 259 -7.77 -0.05 4.69
C LEU A 259 -7.84 0.89 3.48
N SER A 260 -8.51 0.49 2.41
CA SER A 260 -8.72 1.35 1.24
C SER A 260 -9.52 2.60 1.59
N GLY A 261 -10.57 2.49 2.43
CA GLY A 261 -11.34 3.62 2.91
C GLY A 261 -10.51 4.62 3.72
N ILE A 262 -9.65 4.12 4.62
CA ILE A 262 -8.70 4.96 5.37
C ILE A 262 -7.75 5.68 4.39
N GLY A 263 -7.19 4.96 3.42
CA GLY A 263 -6.33 5.53 2.38
C GLY A 263 -7.03 6.65 1.61
N GLY A 264 -8.31 6.45 1.21
CA GLY A 264 -9.12 7.43 0.50
C GLY A 264 -9.39 8.70 1.34
N ALA A 265 -9.72 8.54 2.62
CA ALA A 265 -9.91 9.66 3.52
C ALA A 265 -8.62 10.50 3.70
N LEU A 266 -7.49 9.84 3.88
CA LEU A 266 -6.18 10.51 3.96
C LEU A 266 -5.81 11.18 2.63
N PHE A 267 -6.19 10.59 1.50
CA PHE A 267 -6.01 11.20 0.18
C PHE A 267 -6.75 12.53 0.06
N SER A 268 -8.02 12.57 0.46
CA SER A 268 -8.82 13.81 0.43
C SER A 268 -8.20 14.91 1.30
N LEU A 269 -7.60 14.54 2.45
CA LEU A 269 -6.88 15.47 3.33
C LEU A 269 -5.55 15.97 2.72
N GLN A 270 -4.80 15.09 2.05
CA GLN A 270 -3.49 15.43 1.46
C GLN A 270 -3.63 16.26 0.18
N VAL A 271 -4.62 15.94 -0.65
CA VAL A 271 -4.76 16.52 -1.99
C VAL A 271 -5.73 17.70 -2.02
N GLY A 272 -6.68 17.74 -1.09
CA GLY A 272 -7.68 18.81 -1.00
C GLY A 272 -8.81 18.68 -2.02
N PHE A 273 -8.97 17.54 -2.69
CA PHE A 273 -10.12 17.25 -3.54
C PHE A 273 -10.36 15.74 -3.69
N MET A 274 -11.58 15.36 -4.08
CA MET A 274 -11.97 13.99 -4.37
C MET A 274 -12.89 13.93 -5.58
N SER A 275 -12.52 13.16 -6.60
CA SER A 275 -13.20 13.06 -7.90
C SER A 275 -13.56 11.60 -8.22
N PRO A 276 -14.64 11.35 -9.02
CA PRO A 276 -14.98 10.02 -9.51
C PRO A 276 -13.85 9.33 -10.28
N SER A 277 -12.91 10.10 -10.84
CA SER A 277 -11.74 9.55 -11.54
C SER A 277 -10.88 8.65 -10.68
N PHE A 278 -10.92 8.79 -9.34
CA PHE A 278 -10.19 7.91 -8.41
C PHE A 278 -10.96 6.65 -7.99
N VAL A 279 -12.25 6.57 -8.32
CA VAL A 279 -13.15 5.44 -8.00
C VAL A 279 -13.09 4.37 -9.08
N GLY A 280 -12.85 4.77 -10.33
CA GLY A 280 -13.04 3.99 -11.54
C GLY A 280 -12.10 2.81 -11.74
N ILE A 281 -12.21 2.24 -12.94
CA ILE A 281 -11.46 1.04 -13.35
C ILE A 281 -9.94 1.30 -13.40
N VAL A 282 -9.55 2.42 -14.03
CA VAL A 282 -8.11 2.73 -14.24
C VAL A 282 -7.35 2.83 -12.92
N PRO A 283 -7.76 3.67 -11.93
CA PRO A 283 -7.07 3.71 -10.65
C PRO A 283 -7.14 2.39 -9.88
N SER A 284 -8.22 1.62 -10.01
CA SER A 284 -8.31 0.29 -9.40
C SER A 284 -7.24 -0.67 -9.93
N ILE A 285 -6.98 -0.65 -11.24
CA ILE A 285 -5.90 -1.44 -11.87
C ILE A 285 -4.53 -0.91 -11.42
N GLU A 286 -4.32 0.40 -11.40
CA GLU A 286 -3.07 0.99 -10.91
C GLU A 286 -2.73 0.53 -9.48
N MET A 287 -3.72 0.49 -8.59
CA MET A 287 -3.56 0.02 -7.21
C MET A 287 -3.12 -1.46 -7.15
N VAL A 288 -3.60 -2.30 -8.06
CA VAL A 288 -3.14 -3.69 -8.20
C VAL A 288 -1.69 -3.76 -8.70
N ILE A 289 -1.32 -2.87 -9.64
CA ILE A 289 0.06 -2.77 -10.13
C ILE A 289 1.02 -2.45 -8.97
N TYR A 290 0.65 -1.56 -8.06
CA TYR A 290 1.48 -1.22 -6.89
C TYR A 290 1.80 -2.45 -6.04
N ALA A 291 0.78 -3.27 -5.75
CA ALA A 291 0.95 -4.51 -5.00
C ALA A 291 1.73 -5.59 -5.78
N ALA A 292 1.52 -5.66 -7.11
CA ALA A 292 2.22 -6.61 -7.98
C ALA A 292 3.72 -6.29 -8.08
N VAL A 293 4.06 -5.03 -8.37
CA VAL A 293 5.45 -4.56 -8.49
C VAL A 293 6.19 -4.71 -7.17
N GLY A 294 5.56 -4.32 -6.07
CA GLY A 294 6.15 -4.43 -4.74
C GLY A 294 6.35 -5.88 -4.27
N GLY A 295 5.43 -6.75 -4.64
CA GLY A 295 5.40 -8.16 -4.29
C GLY A 295 4.17 -8.52 -3.47
N ARG A 296 3.28 -9.29 -4.09
CA ARG A 296 1.97 -9.67 -3.54
C ARG A 296 2.00 -10.42 -2.19
N MET A 297 3.16 -10.89 -1.75
CA MET A 297 3.33 -11.62 -0.48
C MET A 297 3.98 -10.78 0.62
N SER A 298 4.45 -9.56 0.31
CA SER A 298 5.19 -8.71 1.23
C SER A 298 4.45 -7.40 1.50
N LEU A 299 4.06 -7.15 2.75
CA LEU A 299 3.43 -5.90 3.17
C LEU A 299 4.36 -4.70 2.94
N VAL A 300 5.62 -4.84 3.35
CA VAL A 300 6.64 -3.80 3.17
C VAL A 300 6.97 -3.61 1.69
N GLY A 301 7.05 -4.74 0.94
CA GLY A 301 7.23 -4.71 -0.52
C GLY A 301 6.13 -3.92 -1.22
N ALA A 302 4.87 -4.10 -0.85
CA ALA A 302 3.73 -3.37 -1.43
C ALA A 302 3.86 -1.85 -1.25
N VAL A 303 4.37 -1.38 -0.10
CA VAL A 303 4.63 0.05 0.14
C VAL A 303 5.74 0.56 -0.77
N TYR A 304 6.87 -0.15 -0.84
CA TYR A 304 7.95 0.22 -1.77
C TYR A 304 7.50 0.21 -3.23
N GLY A 305 6.69 -0.78 -3.63
CA GLY A 305 6.10 -0.86 -4.96
C GLY A 305 5.21 0.35 -5.26
N THR A 306 4.38 0.76 -4.30
CA THR A 306 3.54 1.95 -4.42
C THR A 306 4.37 3.22 -4.62
N LEU A 307 5.41 3.40 -3.80
CA LEU A 307 6.30 4.57 -3.91
C LEU A 307 7.05 4.57 -5.24
N LEU A 308 7.61 3.43 -5.65
CA LEU A 308 8.38 3.31 -6.88
C LEU A 308 7.53 3.58 -8.12
N VAL A 309 6.35 2.96 -8.21
CA VAL A 309 5.47 3.11 -9.37
C VAL A 309 4.92 4.53 -9.47
N ASN A 310 4.50 5.14 -8.34
CA ASN A 310 4.00 6.51 -8.36
C ASN A 310 5.12 7.54 -8.62
N ALA A 311 6.32 7.33 -8.09
CA ALA A 311 7.48 8.16 -8.43
C ALA A 311 7.83 8.04 -9.92
N GLY A 312 7.84 6.81 -10.45
CA GLY A 312 8.03 6.57 -11.88
C GLY A 312 6.95 7.23 -12.73
N LYS A 313 5.67 7.10 -12.33
CA LYS A 313 4.53 7.76 -13.00
C LYS A 313 4.73 9.26 -13.08
N THR A 314 5.13 9.90 -11.98
CA THR A 314 5.36 11.34 -11.95
C THR A 314 6.52 11.75 -12.86
N LEU A 315 7.66 11.05 -12.76
CA LEU A 315 8.83 11.32 -13.61
C LEU A 315 8.52 11.12 -15.09
N PHE A 316 7.82 10.05 -15.45
CA PHE A 316 7.45 9.79 -16.84
C PHE A 316 6.40 10.76 -17.37
N SER A 317 5.41 11.14 -16.55
CA SER A 317 4.40 12.12 -16.91
C SER A 317 4.99 13.53 -17.11
N GLU A 318 6.00 13.90 -16.31
CA GLU A 318 6.71 15.18 -16.45
C GLU A 318 7.63 15.19 -17.69
N SER A 319 8.29 14.05 -18.01
CA SER A 319 9.27 13.95 -19.10
C SER A 319 8.65 13.63 -20.44
N PHE A 320 7.58 12.81 -20.47
CA PHE A 320 6.94 12.30 -21.68
C PHE A 320 5.40 12.28 -21.53
N PRO A 321 4.73 13.47 -21.59
CA PRO A 321 3.29 13.59 -21.35
C PRO A 321 2.41 12.70 -22.24
N ASP A 322 2.81 12.49 -23.50
CA ASP A 322 2.01 11.71 -24.46
C ASP A 322 2.22 10.19 -24.34
N LEU A 323 3.36 9.76 -23.78
CA LEU A 323 3.77 8.35 -23.76
C LEU A 323 3.64 7.69 -22.37
N TRP A 324 3.36 8.46 -21.31
CA TRP A 324 3.39 7.95 -19.94
C TRP A 324 2.43 6.76 -19.70
N LEU A 325 1.26 6.75 -20.36
CA LEU A 325 0.31 5.65 -20.28
C LEU A 325 0.87 4.35 -20.85
N PHE A 326 1.55 4.45 -22.02
CA PHE A 326 2.20 3.29 -22.65
C PHE A 326 3.38 2.79 -21.81
N LEU A 327 4.16 3.70 -21.22
CA LEU A 327 5.27 3.36 -20.32
C LEU A 327 4.77 2.64 -19.06
N MET A 328 3.64 3.08 -18.48
CA MET A 328 3.00 2.38 -17.36
C MET A 328 2.51 0.99 -17.73
N ALA A 329 1.89 0.84 -18.90
CA ALA A 329 1.46 -0.47 -19.40
C ALA A 329 2.67 -1.40 -19.64
N ALA A 330 3.72 -0.90 -20.28
CA ALA A 330 4.96 -1.63 -20.51
C ALA A 330 5.64 -2.03 -19.19
N LEU A 331 5.68 -1.14 -18.20
CA LEU A 331 6.20 -1.43 -16.86
C LEU A 331 5.41 -2.56 -16.20
N PHE A 332 4.07 -2.51 -16.27
CA PHE A 332 3.23 -3.57 -15.68
C PHE A 332 3.48 -4.93 -16.37
N ILE A 333 3.47 -4.95 -17.70
CA ILE A 333 3.74 -6.17 -18.46
C ILE A 333 5.15 -6.69 -18.16
N GLY A 334 6.15 -5.82 -18.19
CA GLY A 334 7.54 -6.16 -17.89
C GLY A 334 7.73 -6.73 -16.50
N VAL A 335 7.13 -6.11 -15.47
CA VAL A 335 7.22 -6.59 -14.09
C VAL A 335 6.50 -7.93 -13.90
N THR A 336 5.30 -8.09 -14.46
CA THR A 336 4.55 -9.35 -14.32
C THR A 336 5.22 -10.51 -15.07
N MET A 337 5.87 -10.26 -16.20
CA MET A 337 6.61 -11.28 -16.96
C MET A 337 7.98 -11.60 -16.34
N ALA A 338 8.75 -10.57 -15.95
CA ALA A 338 10.10 -10.74 -15.43
C ALA A 338 10.12 -11.14 -13.94
N PHE A 339 9.17 -10.65 -13.14
CA PHE A 339 9.14 -10.78 -11.69
C PHE A 339 7.75 -11.17 -11.18
N PRO A 340 7.26 -12.41 -11.41
CA PRO A 340 5.90 -12.83 -11.04
C PRO A 340 5.61 -12.75 -9.53
N MET A 341 6.65 -12.70 -8.69
CA MET A 341 6.56 -12.50 -7.25
C MET A 341 6.89 -11.05 -6.81
N GLY A 342 7.06 -10.13 -7.78
CA GLY A 342 7.44 -8.75 -7.56
C GLY A 342 8.87 -8.56 -7.04
N LEU A 343 9.23 -7.31 -6.73
CA LEU A 343 10.57 -6.96 -6.24
C LEU A 343 10.93 -7.68 -4.93
N ALA A 344 9.96 -7.86 -4.03
CA ALA A 344 10.19 -8.59 -2.79
C ALA A 344 10.53 -10.07 -3.03
N GLY A 345 9.94 -10.70 -4.05
CA GLY A 345 10.27 -12.08 -4.45
C GLY A 345 11.70 -12.21 -4.98
N VAL A 346 12.15 -11.26 -5.80
CA VAL A 346 13.53 -11.23 -6.29
C VAL A 346 14.52 -11.15 -5.13
N TRP A 347 14.20 -10.34 -4.13
CA TRP A 347 15.02 -10.24 -2.93
C TRP A 347 15.08 -11.58 -2.17
N GLU A 348 13.95 -12.25 -1.98
CA GLU A 348 13.88 -13.51 -1.23
C GLU A 348 14.50 -14.69 -1.99
N ASP A 349 14.27 -14.81 -3.29
CA ASP A 349 14.63 -15.99 -4.08
C ASP A 349 16.05 -15.90 -4.68
N LYS A 350 16.53 -14.71 -5.03
CA LYS A 350 17.83 -14.54 -5.70
C LYS A 350 18.87 -13.85 -4.83
N ILE A 351 18.53 -12.73 -4.22
CA ILE A 351 19.51 -11.89 -3.52
C ILE A 351 19.88 -12.46 -2.16
N LYS A 352 18.89 -12.89 -1.39
CA LYS A 352 19.10 -13.47 -0.05
C LYS A 352 19.95 -14.74 -0.03
N PRO A 353 19.71 -15.77 -0.89
CA PRO A 353 20.58 -16.94 -0.92
C PRO A 353 21.99 -16.62 -1.40
N TRP A 354 22.17 -15.70 -2.34
CA TRP A 354 23.49 -15.24 -2.80
C TRP A 354 24.29 -14.56 -1.68
N TRP A 355 23.65 -13.69 -0.88
CA TRP A 355 24.28 -13.09 0.29
C TRP A 355 24.58 -14.11 1.38
N ALA A 356 23.68 -15.04 1.64
CA ALA A 356 23.87 -16.10 2.61
C ALA A 356 25.02 -17.03 2.21
N GLY A 357 25.15 -17.36 0.93
CA GLY A 357 26.27 -18.13 0.39
C GLY A 357 27.60 -17.40 0.60
N ARG A 358 27.68 -16.12 0.22
CA ARG A 358 28.91 -15.33 0.43
C ARG A 358 29.32 -15.19 1.91
N LEU A 359 28.34 -15.06 2.81
CA LEU A 359 28.63 -15.01 4.26
C LEU A 359 29.08 -16.37 4.79
N ALA A 360 28.53 -17.46 4.31
CA ALA A 360 28.97 -18.82 4.65
C ALA A 360 30.40 -19.08 4.14
N ASP A 361 30.71 -18.70 2.90
CA ASP A 361 32.03 -18.83 2.32
C ASP A 361 33.08 -17.98 3.09
N ARG A 362 32.72 -16.75 3.50
CA ARG A 362 33.60 -15.92 4.34
C ARG A 362 33.85 -16.55 5.71
N LYS A 363 32.83 -17.13 6.35
CA LYS A 363 33.01 -17.86 7.62
C LYS A 363 33.87 -19.12 7.45
N ALA A 364 33.62 -19.93 6.44
CA ALA A 364 34.39 -21.11 6.15
C ALA A 364 35.88 -20.76 5.84
N ASN A 365 36.14 -19.69 5.08
CA ASN A 365 37.47 -19.20 4.84
C ASN A 365 38.17 -18.68 6.13
N ALA A 366 37.46 -17.92 6.96
CA ALA A 366 37.98 -17.47 8.24
C ALA A 366 38.32 -18.62 9.19
N GLU A 367 37.48 -19.67 9.22
CA GLU A 367 37.73 -20.89 10.00
C GLU A 367 38.93 -21.68 9.44
N ARG A 368 39.07 -21.80 8.12
CA ARG A 368 40.22 -22.43 7.47
C ARG A 368 41.52 -21.69 7.77
N VAL A 369 41.51 -20.35 7.67
CA VAL A 369 42.66 -19.51 8.01
C VAL A 369 43.02 -19.64 9.50
N ALA A 370 42.04 -19.65 10.39
CA ALA A 370 42.25 -19.84 11.82
C ALA A 370 42.83 -21.23 12.15
N ALA A 371 42.32 -22.27 11.48
CA ALA A 371 42.87 -23.65 11.62
C ALA A 371 44.28 -23.75 11.07
N ALA A 372 44.62 -23.12 9.95
CA ALA A 372 45.97 -23.08 9.39
C ALA A 372 46.95 -22.34 10.31
N HIS A 373 46.57 -21.21 10.92
CA HIS A 373 47.34 -20.52 11.93
C HIS A 373 47.59 -21.34 13.20
N ALA A 374 46.61 -22.14 13.61
CA ALA A 374 46.76 -23.01 14.76
C ALA A 374 47.69 -24.22 14.49
N ALA A 375 47.69 -24.72 13.26
CA ALA A 375 48.50 -25.87 12.84
C ALA A 375 49.99 -25.48 12.54
N TYR A 376 50.24 -24.26 12.06
CA TYR A 376 51.56 -23.76 11.65
C TYR A 376 51.78 -22.33 12.14
N PRO A 377 52.02 -22.12 13.45
CA PRO A 377 52.11 -20.78 14.03
C PRO A 377 53.34 -19.96 13.54
N GLU A 378 54.42 -20.61 13.07
CA GLU A 378 55.64 -19.94 12.60
C GLU A 378 55.70 -19.69 11.09
N ALA A 379 54.81 -20.29 10.29
CA ALA A 379 54.86 -20.24 8.82
C ALA A 379 53.89 -19.24 8.17
N LEU A 380 53.06 -18.59 8.94
CA LEU A 380 52.04 -17.67 8.42
C LEU A 380 52.21 -16.24 8.95
N PRO A 381 51.91 -15.21 8.13
CA PRO A 381 51.99 -13.82 8.59
C PRO A 381 51.04 -13.57 9.77
N PRO A 382 51.31 -12.58 10.64
CA PRO A 382 50.52 -12.28 11.81
C PRO A 382 49.06 -12.04 11.42
N ARG A 383 48.16 -12.48 12.31
CA ARG A 383 46.70 -12.35 12.12
C ARG A 383 46.33 -10.90 11.78
N PRO A 384 45.61 -10.63 10.68
CA PRO A 384 45.13 -9.27 10.41
C PRO A 384 44.26 -8.81 11.58
N GLU A 385 44.43 -7.56 11.99
CA GLU A 385 43.63 -6.95 13.05
C GLU A 385 42.14 -7.03 12.78
N PRO A 386 41.28 -7.09 13.80
CA PRO A 386 39.84 -7.15 13.63
C PRO A 386 39.37 -5.88 12.91
N GLY A 387 39.05 -5.99 11.61
CA GLY A 387 38.63 -4.88 10.74
C GLY A 387 39.42 -4.76 9.41
N ALA A 388 40.56 -5.42 9.25
CA ALA A 388 41.28 -5.46 7.98
C ALA A 388 40.55 -6.39 6.98
N SER A 389 40.38 -5.91 5.75
CA SER A 389 39.81 -6.71 4.66
C SER A 389 40.75 -7.88 4.32
N ALA A 390 40.23 -9.08 4.14
CA ALA A 390 41.00 -10.26 3.76
C ALA A 390 41.71 -10.13 2.39
N TYR A 391 41.57 -9.02 1.71
CA TYR A 391 42.24 -8.69 0.44
C TYR A 391 43.55 -7.94 0.60
N ASP A 392 43.90 -7.45 1.81
CA ASP A 392 45.08 -6.65 2.05
C ASP A 392 46.29 -7.46 2.60
N ALA A 393 46.15 -8.77 2.70
CA ALA A 393 47.27 -9.62 3.09
C ALA A 393 48.22 -9.87 1.90
N PRO A 394 49.52 -9.52 1.97
CA PRO A 394 50.49 -9.85 0.91
C PRO A 394 50.55 -11.36 0.74
N LEU A 395 50.45 -11.83 -0.50
CA LEU A 395 50.65 -13.22 -0.85
C LEU A 395 52.11 -13.64 -0.46
N PRO A 396 52.31 -14.80 0.16
CA PRO A 396 53.65 -15.29 0.46
C PRO A 396 54.43 -15.46 -0.86
N ASP A 397 55.59 -14.80 -0.93
CA ASP A 397 56.58 -14.96 -2.02
C ASP A 397 56.98 -16.44 -2.13
N GLY A 398 56.48 -17.14 -3.16
CA GLY A 398 56.92 -18.52 -3.36
C GLY A 398 56.01 -19.47 -4.12
N VAL A 399 54.85 -19.04 -4.62
CA VAL A 399 54.06 -19.88 -5.54
C VAL A 399 54.13 -19.27 -6.95
N GLY A 400 55.29 -19.25 -7.47
CA GLY A 400 55.63 -18.94 -8.85
C GLY A 400 55.56 -20.21 -9.69
N SER A 401 54.79 -20.13 -10.77
CA SER A 401 54.97 -20.85 -12.04
C SER A 401 55.20 -22.36 -12.00
N GLN A 402 54.15 -23.13 -11.94
CA GLN A 402 54.07 -24.39 -12.69
C GLN A 402 52.63 -24.55 -13.21
N ARG A 403 52.40 -23.96 -14.38
CA ARG A 403 51.44 -24.47 -15.39
C ARG A 403 52.01 -24.19 -16.75
N ALA A 404 52.50 -25.25 -17.37
CA ALA A 404 52.57 -25.39 -18.80
C ALA A 404 51.21 -25.82 -19.30
#